data_247ee7dd142cb73cc8606546a67a132c
#
_entry.id   247ee7dd142cb73cc8606546a67a132c
#
_cell.length_a   1.000
_cell.length_b   1.000
_cell.length_c   1.000
_cell.angle_alpha   90.00
_cell.angle_beta   90.00
_cell.angle_gamma   90.00
#
_symmetry.space_group_name_H-M   'P 1'
#
loop_
_entity.id
_entity.type
_entity.pdbx_description
1 polymer ?
#
loop_
_entity_poly.entity_id
_entity_poly.type
_entity_poly.pdbx_seq_one_letter_code
_entity_poly.pdbx_strand_id
1 'polypeptide(L)'
;MMLGLPGENDDDVDELIAFSVRLSQIVPLSLGIAPFVAKRNTPLDGAGFAGIKLVDGRLDRLRKGVRGKVDVRGTSARWAWVEYVLAQGGQAEGRAVLDAVHNGGAFRAWKDAFDALPAERPTRALVRPGNKLGRALQVLG
;
A
#
# COMPACT_ATOMS: atom_id res chain seq x y z
N MET A 1 -5.16 -9.04 -5.64
CA MET A 1 -4.16 -9.42 -4.61
C MET A 1 -3.44 -8.19 -4.12
N MET A 2 -2.72 -8.24 -3.00
CA MET A 2 -1.98 -7.10 -2.44
C MET A 2 -0.50 -7.44 -2.31
N LEU A 3 0.36 -6.40 -2.38
CA LEU A 3 1.79 -6.46 -2.09
C LEU A 3 2.15 -5.40 -1.04
N GLY A 4 3.14 -5.68 -0.22
CA GLY A 4 3.60 -4.78 0.84
C GLY A 4 2.81 -4.90 2.14
N LEU A 5 2.25 -6.04 2.43
CA LEU A 5 1.64 -6.36 3.73
C LEU A 5 2.69 -6.34 4.84
N PRO A 6 2.32 -5.96 6.08
CA PRO A 6 3.22 -6.13 7.23
C PRO A 6 3.69 -7.58 7.36
N GLY A 7 5.00 -7.77 7.48
CA GLY A 7 5.60 -9.10 7.58
C GLY A 7 5.87 -9.81 6.25
N GLU A 8 5.32 -9.31 5.13
CA GLU A 8 5.59 -9.86 3.81
C GLU A 8 7.07 -9.75 3.45
N ASN A 9 7.62 -10.81 2.89
CA ASN A 9 9.00 -10.89 2.40
C ASN A 9 9.07 -11.29 0.92
N ASP A 10 10.26 -11.46 0.37
CA ASP A 10 10.45 -11.79 -1.03
C ASP A 10 10.08 -13.24 -1.36
N ASP A 11 10.16 -14.15 -0.38
CA ASP A 11 9.75 -15.55 -0.56
C ASP A 11 8.24 -15.67 -0.77
N ASP A 12 7.45 -14.83 -0.09
CA ASP A 12 5.99 -14.76 -0.30
C ASP A 12 5.65 -14.34 -1.74
N VAL A 13 6.45 -13.42 -2.31
CA VAL A 13 6.29 -13.01 -3.71
C VAL A 13 6.66 -14.15 -4.66
N ASP A 14 7.71 -14.92 -4.36
CA ASP A 14 8.13 -16.08 -5.16
C ASP A 14 7.09 -17.20 -5.07
N GLU A 15 6.48 -17.42 -3.92
CA GLU A 15 5.37 -18.36 -3.78
C GLU A 15 4.16 -17.94 -4.61
N LEU A 16 3.81 -16.66 -4.61
CA LEU A 16 2.76 -16.11 -5.47
C LEU A 16 3.06 -16.33 -6.95
N ILE A 17 4.32 -16.14 -7.38
CA ILE A 17 4.78 -16.41 -8.75
C ILE A 17 4.56 -17.88 -9.08
N ALA A 18 5.08 -18.79 -8.25
CA ALA A 18 4.99 -20.23 -8.46
C ALA A 18 3.52 -20.70 -8.52
N PHE A 19 2.68 -20.20 -7.61
CA PHE A 19 1.25 -20.50 -7.60
C PHE A 19 0.55 -20.01 -8.87
N SER A 20 0.82 -18.77 -9.29
CA SER A 20 0.20 -18.16 -10.47
C SER A 20 0.60 -18.89 -11.75
N VAL A 21 1.87 -19.31 -11.86
CA VAL A 21 2.36 -20.10 -13.00
C VAL A 21 1.69 -21.47 -13.05
N ARG A 22 1.54 -22.17 -11.92
CA ARG A 22 0.82 -23.45 -11.89
C ARG A 22 -0.64 -23.27 -12.31
N LEU A 23 -1.32 -22.24 -11.80
CA LEU A 23 -2.72 -22.00 -12.12
C LEU A 23 -2.92 -21.64 -13.60
N SER A 24 -1.98 -20.90 -14.19
CA SER A 24 -2.03 -20.52 -15.62
C SER A 24 -1.91 -21.70 -16.58
N GLN A 25 -1.44 -22.86 -16.11
CA GLN A 25 -1.42 -24.10 -16.91
C GLN A 25 -2.81 -24.74 -17.01
N ILE A 26 -3.72 -24.37 -16.12
CA ILE A 26 -5.08 -24.93 -16.06
C ILE A 26 -6.08 -24.00 -16.77
N VAL A 27 -5.92 -22.67 -16.57
CA VAL A 27 -6.85 -21.66 -17.08
C VAL A 27 -6.11 -20.35 -17.36
N PRO A 28 -6.50 -19.59 -18.40
CA PRO A 28 -5.97 -18.25 -18.61
C PRO A 28 -6.14 -17.37 -17.35
N LEU A 29 -5.05 -16.73 -16.90
CA LEU A 29 -5.01 -16.01 -15.65
C LEU A 29 -4.61 -14.54 -15.86
N SER A 30 -5.35 -13.65 -15.20
CA SER A 30 -4.97 -12.24 -15.04
C SER A 30 -4.95 -11.89 -13.54
N LEU A 31 -3.86 -11.26 -13.09
CA LEU A 31 -3.68 -10.81 -11.70
C LEU A 31 -3.90 -9.30 -11.59
N GLY A 32 -4.89 -8.89 -10.81
CA GLY A 32 -4.99 -7.52 -10.32
C GLY A 32 -4.19 -7.37 -9.03
N ILE A 33 -3.16 -6.53 -9.04
CA ILE A 33 -2.27 -6.32 -7.90
C ILE A 33 -2.36 -4.87 -7.44
N ALA A 34 -2.63 -4.67 -6.15
CA ALA A 34 -2.58 -3.35 -5.51
C ALA A 34 -1.56 -3.36 -4.35
N PRO A 35 -0.83 -2.25 -4.14
CA PRO A 35 -0.07 -2.08 -2.92
C PRO A 35 -0.99 -2.07 -1.71
N PHE A 36 -0.52 -2.63 -0.58
CA PHE A 36 -1.28 -2.58 0.66
C PHE A 36 -1.34 -1.14 1.18
N VAL A 37 -2.54 -0.70 1.50
CA VAL A 37 -2.82 0.60 2.13
C VAL A 37 -3.65 0.38 3.38
N ALA A 38 -3.06 0.64 4.54
CA ALA A 38 -3.76 0.56 5.82
C ALA A 38 -4.93 1.56 5.86
N LYS A 39 -6.09 1.09 6.27
CA LYS A 39 -7.30 1.92 6.42
C LYS A 39 -7.64 2.08 7.88
N ARG A 40 -8.16 3.27 8.26
CA ARG A 40 -8.65 3.51 9.62
C ARG A 40 -9.82 2.60 9.96
N ASN A 41 -9.90 2.24 11.21
CA ASN A 41 -10.93 1.36 11.77
C ASN A 41 -10.93 -0.07 11.18
N THR A 42 -9.81 -0.51 10.61
CA THR A 42 -9.58 -1.90 10.19
C THR A 42 -8.58 -2.60 11.12
N PRO A 43 -8.44 -3.93 11.08
CA PRO A 43 -7.47 -4.65 11.90
C PRO A 43 -6.02 -4.18 11.75
N LEU A 44 -5.64 -3.67 10.56
CA LEU A 44 -4.30 -3.16 10.25
C LEU A 44 -4.23 -1.62 10.30
N ASP A 45 -5.14 -0.98 11.03
CA ASP A 45 -5.08 0.46 11.24
C ASP A 45 -3.75 0.88 11.89
N GLY A 46 -3.11 1.88 11.30
CA GLY A 46 -1.80 2.34 11.77
C GLY A 46 -0.60 1.54 11.26
N ALA A 47 -0.81 0.45 10.52
CA ALA A 47 0.30 -0.24 9.85
C ALA A 47 0.99 0.69 8.84
N GLY A 48 2.32 0.67 8.82
CA GLY A 48 3.11 1.49 7.92
C GLY A 48 2.95 1.10 6.45
N PHE A 49 3.14 2.06 5.55
CA PHE A 49 3.29 1.78 4.13
C PHE A 49 4.68 1.18 3.87
N ALA A 50 4.75 0.09 3.13
CA ALA A 50 6.00 -0.66 2.90
C ALA A 50 7.09 0.14 2.15
N GLY A 51 6.71 1.23 1.50
CA GLY A 51 7.61 2.08 0.73
C GLY A 51 7.53 1.84 -0.78
N ILE A 52 7.58 2.96 -1.52
CA ILE A 52 7.39 2.94 -2.99
C ILE A 52 8.42 2.02 -3.66
N LYS A 53 9.71 2.13 -3.30
CA LYS A 53 10.78 1.34 -3.91
C LYS A 53 10.60 -0.16 -3.68
N LEU A 54 10.22 -0.56 -2.46
CA LEU A 54 10.00 -1.96 -2.12
C LEU A 54 8.83 -2.53 -2.91
N VAL A 55 7.71 -1.83 -2.94
CA VAL A 55 6.51 -2.27 -3.66
C VAL A 55 6.76 -2.36 -5.17
N ASP A 56 7.40 -1.34 -5.76
CA ASP A 56 7.76 -1.37 -7.18
C ASP A 56 8.71 -2.54 -7.49
N GLY A 57 9.73 -2.77 -6.63
CA GLY A 57 10.65 -3.89 -6.77
C GLY A 57 9.96 -5.26 -6.74
N ARG A 58 9.04 -5.46 -5.80
CA ARG A 58 8.24 -6.70 -5.71
C ARG A 58 7.29 -6.86 -6.89
N LEU A 59 6.65 -5.79 -7.34
CA LEU A 59 5.80 -5.83 -8.52
C LEU A 59 6.60 -6.18 -9.78
N ASP A 60 7.80 -5.65 -9.93
CA ASP A 60 8.69 -5.98 -11.05
C ASP A 60 9.18 -7.44 -10.96
N ARG A 61 9.50 -7.94 -9.75
CA ARG A 61 9.84 -9.35 -9.51
C ARG A 61 8.68 -10.26 -9.95
N LEU A 62 7.46 -9.95 -9.51
CA LEU A 62 6.26 -10.69 -9.90
C LEU A 62 6.08 -10.70 -11.42
N ARG A 63 6.10 -9.53 -12.07
CA ARG A 63 5.96 -9.42 -13.54
C ARG A 63 7.00 -10.23 -14.29
N LYS A 64 8.26 -10.20 -13.85
CA LYS A 64 9.35 -11.00 -14.44
C LYS A 64 9.10 -12.49 -14.26
N GLY A 65 8.72 -12.93 -13.07
CA GLY A 65 8.50 -14.33 -12.74
C GLY A 65 7.34 -14.98 -13.50
N VAL A 66 6.29 -14.21 -13.83
CA VAL A 66 5.12 -14.73 -14.56
C VAL A 66 5.11 -14.36 -16.06
N ARG A 67 6.20 -13.77 -16.56
CA ARG A 67 6.27 -13.23 -17.93
C ARG A 67 5.84 -14.26 -18.99
N GLY A 68 4.93 -13.82 -19.88
CA GLY A 68 4.41 -14.66 -20.97
C GLY A 68 3.43 -15.76 -20.55
N LYS A 69 3.12 -15.86 -19.25
CA LYS A 69 2.19 -16.88 -18.70
C LYS A 69 0.96 -16.28 -18.06
N VAL A 70 1.10 -15.10 -17.42
CA VAL A 70 0.02 -14.43 -16.68
C VAL A 70 0.04 -12.95 -17.00
N ASP A 71 -1.13 -12.37 -17.25
CA ASP A 71 -1.30 -10.93 -17.35
C ASP A 71 -1.28 -10.30 -15.94
N VAL A 72 -0.49 -9.22 -15.75
CA VAL A 72 -0.37 -8.54 -14.45
C VAL A 72 -0.74 -7.07 -14.57
N ARG A 73 -1.85 -6.71 -13.95
CA ARG A 73 -2.34 -5.33 -13.83
C ARG A 73 -2.02 -4.81 -12.43
N GLY A 74 -1.06 -3.91 -12.34
CA GLY A 74 -0.61 -3.33 -11.07
C GLY A 74 -1.06 -1.89 -10.90
N THR A 75 -1.49 -1.53 -9.69
CA THR A 75 -1.69 -0.14 -9.28
C THR A 75 -0.33 0.50 -8.97
N SER A 76 -0.15 1.78 -9.29
CA SER A 76 1.07 2.52 -9.01
C SER A 76 1.36 2.62 -7.51
N ALA A 77 2.57 2.24 -7.08
CA ALA A 77 3.01 2.40 -5.70
C ALA A 77 3.04 3.87 -5.24
N ARG A 78 3.30 4.81 -6.16
CA ARG A 78 3.27 6.25 -5.86
C ARG A 78 1.87 6.72 -5.49
N TRP A 79 0.85 6.31 -6.25
CA TRP A 79 -0.54 6.67 -5.96
C TRP A 79 -1.08 5.94 -4.74
N ALA A 80 -0.65 4.71 -4.50
CA ALA A 80 -0.95 4.00 -3.27
C ALA A 80 -0.34 4.67 -2.03
N TRP A 81 0.86 5.27 -2.15
CA TRP A 81 1.43 6.08 -1.08
C TRP A 81 0.60 7.35 -0.80
N VAL A 82 0.13 8.06 -1.83
CA VAL A 82 -0.80 9.20 -1.66
C VAL A 82 -2.07 8.75 -0.94
N GLU A 83 -2.65 7.64 -1.38
CA GLU A 83 -3.83 7.05 -0.75
C GLU A 83 -3.57 6.69 0.73
N TYR A 84 -2.39 6.12 1.04
CA TYR A 84 -1.98 5.80 2.40
C TYR A 84 -1.92 7.04 3.28
N VAL A 85 -1.28 8.11 2.81
CA VAL A 85 -1.17 9.37 3.57
C VAL A 85 -2.56 9.93 3.88
N LEU A 86 -3.46 9.92 2.90
CA LEU A 86 -4.84 10.38 3.09
C LEU A 86 -5.66 9.44 3.99
N ALA A 87 -5.51 8.12 3.82
CA ALA A 87 -6.26 7.13 4.59
C ALA A 87 -5.87 7.11 6.08
N GLN A 88 -4.61 7.41 6.40
CA GLN A 88 -4.10 7.52 7.77
C GLN A 88 -4.06 8.97 8.27
N GLY A 89 -4.24 9.92 7.37
CA GLY A 89 -4.20 11.35 7.64
C GLY A 89 -5.44 11.88 8.36
N GLY A 90 -5.45 13.17 8.60
CA GLY A 90 -6.53 13.92 9.20
C GLY A 90 -6.87 15.18 8.40
N GLN A 91 -7.32 16.20 9.08
CA GLN A 91 -7.72 17.46 8.46
C GLN A 91 -6.56 18.18 7.77
N ALA A 92 -5.34 18.06 8.30
CA ALA A 92 -4.16 18.69 7.71
C ALA A 92 -3.83 18.08 6.33
N GLU A 93 -3.85 16.75 6.23
CA GLU A 93 -3.66 16.04 4.97
C GLU A 93 -4.79 16.35 3.99
N GLY A 94 -6.02 16.46 4.47
CA GLY A 94 -7.16 16.90 3.65
C GLY A 94 -6.99 18.31 3.08
N ARG A 95 -6.39 19.24 3.82
CA ARG A 95 -6.06 20.58 3.31
C ARG A 95 -4.95 20.56 2.28
N ALA A 96 -3.93 19.74 2.48
CA ALA A 96 -2.82 19.58 1.53
C ALA A 96 -3.27 19.06 0.15
N VAL A 97 -4.45 18.44 0.05
CA VAL A 97 -5.08 18.09 -1.24
C VAL A 97 -5.28 19.32 -2.12
N LEU A 98 -5.76 20.43 -1.53
CA LEU A 98 -5.98 21.67 -2.28
C LEU A 98 -4.68 22.21 -2.84
N ASP A 99 -3.60 22.20 -2.04
CA ASP A 99 -2.29 22.66 -2.46
C ASP A 99 -1.73 21.77 -3.59
N ALA A 100 -1.86 20.46 -3.46
CA ALA A 100 -1.43 19.52 -4.50
C ALA A 100 -2.18 19.75 -5.82
N VAL A 101 -3.51 19.96 -5.77
CA VAL A 101 -4.34 20.20 -6.96
C VAL A 101 -4.01 21.55 -7.60
N HIS A 102 -3.88 22.61 -6.82
CA HIS A 102 -3.50 23.94 -7.33
C HIS A 102 -2.10 23.94 -8.00
N ASN A 103 -1.20 23.06 -7.54
CA ASN A 103 0.12 22.88 -8.14
C ASN A 103 0.15 21.82 -9.26
N GLY A 104 -1.00 21.53 -9.89
CA GLY A 104 -1.10 20.72 -11.09
C GLY A 104 -1.36 19.22 -10.86
N GLY A 105 -1.46 18.76 -9.62
CA GLY A 105 -1.91 17.40 -9.27
C GLY A 105 -0.96 16.24 -9.65
N ALA A 106 0.25 16.54 -10.18
CA ALA A 106 1.26 15.52 -10.44
C ALA A 106 1.80 14.93 -9.12
N PHE A 107 2.34 13.72 -9.15
CA PHE A 107 2.84 13.06 -7.93
C PHE A 107 3.80 13.92 -7.10
N ARG A 108 4.66 14.72 -7.76
CA ARG A 108 5.54 15.64 -7.08
C ARG A 108 4.78 16.69 -6.26
N ALA A 109 3.71 17.27 -6.82
CA ALA A 109 2.89 18.26 -6.11
C ALA A 109 2.25 17.66 -4.84
N TRP A 110 1.78 16.41 -4.91
CA TRP A 110 1.28 15.69 -3.73
C TRP A 110 2.37 15.48 -2.68
N LYS A 111 3.54 15.02 -3.13
CA LYS A 111 4.66 14.79 -2.23
C LYS A 111 5.09 16.08 -1.54
N ASP A 112 5.27 17.17 -2.28
CA ASP A 112 5.68 18.46 -1.76
C ASP A 112 4.64 19.02 -0.76
N ALA A 113 3.33 18.88 -1.06
CA ALA A 113 2.26 19.30 -0.19
C ALA A 113 2.23 18.51 1.15
N PHE A 114 2.49 17.20 1.12
CA PHE A 114 2.54 16.40 2.33
C PHE A 114 3.83 16.60 3.13
N ASP A 115 4.96 16.81 2.45
CA ASP A 115 6.25 17.10 3.09
C ASP A 115 6.25 18.47 3.80
N ALA A 116 5.45 19.42 3.32
CA ALA A 116 5.28 20.74 3.94
C ALA A 116 4.46 20.71 5.24
N LEU A 117 3.76 19.62 5.54
CA LEU A 117 2.98 19.48 6.75
C LEU A 117 3.87 19.33 7.99
N PRO A 118 3.48 19.90 9.17
CA PRO A 118 4.24 19.77 10.41
C PRO A 118 4.53 18.30 10.75
N ALA A 119 5.73 18.00 11.27
CA ALA A 119 6.12 16.66 11.67
C ALA A 119 5.25 16.13 12.82
N GLU A 120 4.93 16.98 13.80
CA GLU A 120 3.99 16.69 14.86
C GLU A 120 2.56 17.02 14.41
N ARG A 121 1.84 15.98 14.02
CA ARG A 121 0.45 16.08 13.59
C ARG A 121 -0.42 15.17 14.45
N PRO A 122 -1.61 15.63 14.88
CA PRO A 122 -2.52 14.78 15.64
C PRO A 122 -3.23 13.74 14.74
N THR A 123 -2.52 13.20 13.75
CA THR A 123 -3.05 12.23 12.79
C THR A 123 -3.52 10.95 13.48
N ARG A 124 -2.94 10.61 14.63
CA ARG A 124 -3.27 9.42 15.42
C ARG A 124 -4.10 9.71 16.67
N ALA A 125 -4.42 10.97 16.97
CA ALA A 125 -5.27 11.32 18.12
C ALA A 125 -6.67 10.70 18.05
N LEU A 126 -7.04 10.12 16.90
CA LEU A 126 -8.30 9.41 16.68
C LEU A 126 -8.17 7.89 16.69
N VAL A 127 -6.98 7.33 16.92
CA VAL A 127 -6.87 5.90 17.27
C VAL A 127 -7.53 5.75 18.63
N ARG A 128 -8.79 5.37 18.64
CA ARG A 128 -9.53 5.14 19.88
C ARG A 128 -8.78 4.12 20.71
N PRO A 129 -8.32 4.45 21.95
CA PRO A 129 -7.79 3.46 22.86
C PRO A 129 -8.91 2.44 23.10
N GLY A 130 -8.74 1.21 22.66
CA GLY A 130 -9.70 0.15 22.91
C GLY A 130 -10.15 -0.67 21.70
N ASN A 131 -9.53 -0.57 20.53
CA ASN A 131 -9.78 -1.53 19.47
C ASN A 131 -9.24 -2.91 19.90
N LYS A 132 -10.15 -3.76 20.39
CA LYS A 132 -9.84 -5.10 20.93
C LYS A 132 -9.13 -6.02 19.91
N LEU A 133 -9.29 -5.76 18.61
CA LEU A 133 -8.63 -6.50 17.53
C LEU A 133 -7.13 -6.17 17.42
N GLY A 134 -6.72 -4.91 17.63
CA GLY A 134 -5.30 -4.55 17.64
C GLY A 134 -4.51 -5.23 18.76
N ARG A 135 -5.16 -5.56 19.89
CA ARG A 135 -4.57 -6.35 20.98
C ARG A 135 -4.45 -7.84 20.63
N ALA A 136 -5.37 -8.39 19.87
CA ALA A 136 -5.33 -9.80 19.49
C ALA A 136 -4.18 -10.11 18.53
N LEU A 137 -3.83 -9.19 17.63
CA LEU A 137 -2.70 -9.34 16.70
C LEU A 137 -1.33 -9.16 17.38
N GLN A 138 -1.26 -8.42 18.50
CA GLN A 138 -0.03 -8.30 19.29
C GLN A 138 0.27 -9.54 20.16
N VAL A 139 -0.69 -10.41 20.39
CA VAL A 139 -0.54 -11.65 21.20
C VAL A 139 -0.13 -12.85 20.33
N LEU A 140 -0.23 -12.72 18.99
CA LEU A 140 0.12 -13.79 18.04
C LEU A 140 1.48 -13.56 17.36
N GLY A 141 2.26 -12.58 17.81
CA GLY A 141 3.63 -12.30 17.35
C GLY A 141 4.67 -12.71 18.36
#